data_ffda270e8de363f45eb8402c40991b48
#
_entry.id   ffda270e8de363f45eb8402c40991b48
#
_cell.length_a   1.000
_cell.length_b   1.000
_cell.length_c   1.000
_cell.angle_alpha   90.00
_cell.angle_beta   90.00
_cell.angle_gamma   90.00
#
_symmetry.space_group_name_H-M   'P 1'
#
loop_
_entity.id
_entity.type
_entity.pdbx_description
1 polymer ?
#
loop_
_entity_poly.entity_id
_entity_poly.type
_entity_poly.pdbx_seq_one_letter_code
_entity_poly.pdbx_strand_id
1 'polypeptide(L)'
;WEVHHLLGNCQLRLGAYDQALVAFSTALRLAPRPAAQAQVIEHICTIERYRELGVPRWAKDRLYAEHGVAYLGSAQDNGLRLEEFNDYHFTYPDIGTTLQRFRAIVDGLGWQCTCVVALDRQAAPLADALAHLLGIPQRRSDQLQSEDLPLLVLAIGREAELLKLAIERTPGDAMTFCLGLNWLRHSKVLPDVTGIVARGACSVPWESELRRLRSDGAPPEQISECQRRAAEQIVAATRDTPPDTNLARQIFYYSRHSNLRFANVFDAGPAIVSA
;
A
#
# COMPACT_ATOMS: atom_id res chain seq x y z
N TRP A 1 -3.01 -31.01 2.78
CA TRP A 1 -2.31 -29.75 2.52
C TRP A 1 -1.96 -29.01 3.80
N GLU A 2 -2.85 -29.03 4.81
CA GLU A 2 -2.70 -28.29 6.07
C GLU A 2 -1.44 -28.69 6.84
N VAL A 3 -1.13 -29.98 6.91
CA VAL A 3 0.09 -30.47 7.58
C VAL A 3 1.36 -29.91 6.92
N HIS A 4 1.42 -29.95 5.60
CA HIS A 4 2.56 -29.39 4.87
C HIS A 4 2.62 -27.86 4.96
N HIS A 5 1.47 -27.19 4.98
CA HIS A 5 1.39 -25.75 5.21
C HIS A 5 1.89 -25.37 6.61
N LEU A 6 1.48 -26.11 7.65
CA LEU A 6 1.96 -25.90 9.00
C LEU A 6 3.47 -26.15 9.14
N LEU A 7 3.96 -27.23 8.52
CA LEU A 7 5.38 -27.54 8.47
C LEU A 7 6.18 -26.41 7.82
N GLY A 8 5.70 -25.92 6.66
CA GLY A 8 6.30 -24.76 5.97
C GLY A 8 6.37 -23.52 6.86
N ASN A 9 5.31 -23.22 7.59
CA ASN A 9 5.27 -22.09 8.53
C ASN A 9 6.30 -22.25 9.68
N CYS A 10 6.45 -23.45 10.22
CA CYS A 10 7.47 -23.71 11.25
C CYS A 10 8.89 -23.50 10.69
N GLN A 11 9.15 -24.02 9.51
CA GLN A 11 10.46 -23.90 8.85
C GLN A 11 10.77 -22.46 8.46
N LEU A 12 9.77 -21.71 7.97
CA LEU A 12 9.90 -20.27 7.66
C LEU A 12 10.31 -19.47 8.91
N ARG A 13 9.66 -19.72 10.05
CA ARG A 13 10.00 -19.07 11.33
C ARG A 13 11.40 -19.42 11.83
N LEU A 14 11.92 -20.59 11.49
CA LEU A 14 13.27 -21.02 11.79
C LEU A 14 14.32 -20.50 10.80
N GLY A 15 13.90 -19.78 9.74
CA GLY A 15 14.77 -19.32 8.66
C GLY A 15 15.24 -20.44 7.73
N ALA A 16 14.63 -21.62 7.82
CA ALA A 16 14.95 -22.78 6.97
C ALA A 16 14.21 -22.68 5.61
N TYR A 17 14.53 -21.64 4.84
CA TYR A 17 13.77 -21.23 3.65
C TYR A 17 13.64 -22.32 2.58
N ASP A 18 14.70 -23.10 2.32
CA ASP A 18 14.65 -24.17 1.31
C ASP A 18 13.69 -25.29 1.73
N GLN A 19 13.71 -25.66 3.00
CA GLN A 19 12.81 -26.65 3.56
C GLN A 19 11.36 -26.15 3.58
N ALA A 20 11.16 -24.90 3.95
CA ALA A 20 9.87 -24.25 3.93
C ALA A 20 9.26 -24.21 2.52
N LEU A 21 10.08 -23.90 1.50
CA LEU A 21 9.66 -23.88 0.11
C LEU A 21 9.20 -25.26 -0.38
N VAL A 22 9.92 -26.34 -0.03
CA VAL A 22 9.53 -27.72 -0.35
C VAL A 22 8.18 -28.07 0.30
N ALA A 23 8.02 -27.71 1.58
CA ALA A 23 6.78 -27.97 2.31
C ALA A 23 5.59 -27.20 1.72
N PHE A 24 5.75 -25.88 1.41
CA PHE A 24 4.71 -25.09 0.77
C PHE A 24 4.40 -25.52 -0.66
N SER A 25 5.40 -25.91 -1.46
CA SER A 25 5.17 -26.45 -2.80
C SER A 25 4.32 -27.74 -2.75
N THR A 26 4.56 -28.58 -1.74
CA THR A 26 3.74 -29.77 -1.50
C THR A 26 2.33 -29.39 -1.04
N ALA A 27 2.20 -28.41 -0.13
CA ALA A 27 0.91 -27.91 0.31
C ALA A 27 0.09 -27.33 -0.85
N LEU A 28 0.74 -26.57 -1.75
CA LEU A 28 0.10 -25.95 -2.92
C LEU A 28 -0.51 -27.02 -3.86
N ARG A 29 0.24 -28.10 -4.16
CA ARG A 29 -0.26 -29.20 -4.98
C ARG A 29 -1.46 -29.92 -4.37
N LEU A 30 -1.54 -29.96 -3.04
CA LEU A 30 -2.59 -30.63 -2.29
C LEU A 30 -3.74 -29.69 -1.88
N ALA A 31 -3.61 -28.40 -2.10
CA ALA A 31 -4.60 -27.41 -1.67
C ALA A 31 -5.91 -27.55 -2.47
N PRO A 32 -7.07 -27.79 -1.82
CA PRO A 32 -8.30 -28.20 -2.50
C PRO A 32 -9.09 -27.03 -3.10
N ARG A 33 -8.77 -25.79 -2.73
CA ARG A 33 -9.55 -24.59 -3.09
C ARG A 33 -8.63 -23.42 -3.46
N PRO A 34 -9.07 -22.53 -4.38
CA PRO A 34 -8.31 -21.35 -4.78
C PRO A 34 -7.85 -20.47 -3.59
N ALA A 35 -8.71 -20.28 -2.59
CA ALA A 35 -8.35 -19.50 -1.39
C ALA A 35 -7.21 -20.15 -0.58
N ALA A 36 -7.16 -21.47 -0.49
CA ALA A 36 -6.06 -22.19 0.16
C ALA A 36 -4.78 -22.10 -0.67
N GLN A 37 -4.89 -22.19 -2.00
CA GLN A 37 -3.77 -22.01 -2.92
C GLN A 37 -3.18 -20.60 -2.80
N ALA A 38 -4.02 -19.56 -2.82
CA ALA A 38 -3.59 -18.16 -2.65
C ALA A 38 -2.83 -17.95 -1.34
N GLN A 39 -3.31 -18.55 -0.24
CA GLN A 39 -2.62 -18.48 1.05
C GLN A 39 -1.22 -19.12 0.99
N VAL A 40 -1.08 -20.26 0.33
CA VAL A 40 0.23 -20.94 0.20
C VAL A 40 1.16 -20.15 -0.71
N ILE A 41 0.65 -19.61 -1.82
CA ILE A 41 1.41 -18.75 -2.75
C ILE A 41 1.98 -17.55 -2.01
N GLU A 42 1.19 -16.87 -1.17
CA GLU A 42 1.69 -15.72 -0.38
C GLU A 42 2.86 -16.11 0.54
N HIS A 43 2.86 -17.31 1.13
CA HIS A 43 3.99 -17.78 1.92
C HIS A 43 5.23 -18.10 1.06
N ILE A 44 5.03 -18.61 -0.16
CA ILE A 44 6.12 -18.82 -1.11
C ILE A 44 6.74 -17.46 -1.49
N CYS A 45 5.92 -16.48 -1.86
CA CYS A 45 6.39 -15.12 -2.13
C CYS A 45 7.12 -14.51 -0.92
N THR A 46 6.65 -14.77 0.30
CA THR A 46 7.34 -14.33 1.52
C THR A 46 8.75 -14.91 1.62
N ILE A 47 8.93 -16.20 1.33
CA ILE A 47 10.27 -16.83 1.30
C ILE A 47 11.16 -16.17 0.25
N GLU A 48 10.64 -15.93 -0.94
CA GLU A 48 11.40 -15.31 -2.02
C GLU A 48 11.82 -13.89 -1.66
N ARG A 49 10.94 -13.11 -1.05
CA ARG A 49 11.27 -11.77 -0.53
C ARG A 49 12.39 -11.79 0.52
N TYR A 50 12.37 -12.77 1.44
CA TYR A 50 13.45 -12.94 2.42
C TYR A 50 14.77 -13.36 1.75
N ARG A 51 14.71 -14.17 0.70
CA ARG A 51 15.91 -14.54 -0.08
C ARG A 51 16.50 -13.36 -0.84
N GLU A 52 15.66 -12.53 -1.46
CA GLU A 52 16.09 -11.32 -2.16
C GLU A 52 16.73 -10.30 -1.22
N LEU A 53 16.11 -10.08 -0.07
CA LEU A 53 16.51 -9.03 0.87
C LEU A 53 17.63 -9.47 1.81
N GLY A 54 17.67 -10.74 2.20
CA GLY A 54 18.44 -11.23 3.32
C GLY A 54 17.83 -10.84 4.67
N VAL A 55 18.68 -10.43 5.62
CA VAL A 55 18.21 -10.05 6.98
C VAL A 55 17.61 -8.64 6.97
N PRO A 56 16.30 -8.49 7.27
CA PRO A 56 15.67 -7.17 7.38
C PRO A 56 16.32 -6.32 8.48
N ARG A 57 16.68 -5.09 8.16
CA ARG A 57 17.33 -4.15 9.10
C ARG A 57 16.38 -3.06 9.59
N TRP A 58 15.51 -2.56 8.70
CA TRP A 58 14.61 -1.43 8.93
C TRP A 58 13.15 -1.87 8.83
N ALA A 59 12.21 -1.05 9.31
CA ALA A 59 10.78 -1.33 9.18
C ALA A 59 10.35 -1.50 7.71
N LYS A 60 10.95 -0.73 6.80
CA LYS A 60 10.78 -0.86 5.36
C LYS A 60 11.11 -2.27 4.86
N ASP A 61 12.26 -2.80 5.30
CA ASP A 61 12.71 -4.14 4.91
C ASP A 61 11.76 -5.22 5.44
N ARG A 62 11.31 -5.07 6.70
CA ARG A 62 10.34 -6.00 7.31
C ARG A 62 9.00 -5.99 6.58
N LEU A 63 8.45 -4.81 6.30
CA LEU A 63 7.19 -4.68 5.56
C LEU A 63 7.27 -5.30 4.16
N TYR A 64 8.39 -5.10 3.46
CA TYR A 64 8.62 -5.77 2.20
C TYR A 64 8.74 -7.28 2.37
N ALA A 65 9.63 -7.77 3.23
CA ALA A 65 9.90 -9.20 3.39
C ALA A 65 8.65 -9.98 3.84
N GLU A 66 7.90 -9.45 4.80
CA GLU A 66 6.73 -10.13 5.37
C GLU A 66 5.50 -10.02 4.46
N HIS A 67 5.33 -8.89 3.76
CA HIS A 67 4.05 -8.56 3.13
C HIS A 67 4.14 -8.05 1.69
N GLY A 68 5.32 -7.81 1.15
CA GLY A 68 5.49 -7.23 -0.19
C GLY A 68 5.03 -5.77 -0.30
N VAL A 69 4.94 -5.05 0.83
CA VAL A 69 4.45 -3.67 0.90
C VAL A 69 5.57 -2.68 0.63
N ALA A 70 5.30 -1.70 -0.23
CA ALA A 70 6.20 -0.57 -0.42
C ALA A 70 5.97 0.48 0.68
N TYR A 71 7.03 0.85 1.43
CA TYR A 71 7.00 1.83 2.50
C TYR A 71 7.78 3.08 2.09
N LEU A 72 7.10 4.22 1.99
CA LEU A 72 7.63 5.44 1.40
C LEU A 72 8.32 6.36 2.41
N GLY A 73 7.79 6.46 3.64
CA GLY A 73 8.22 7.45 4.63
C GLY A 73 7.65 8.85 4.38
N SER A 74 8.23 9.85 5.06
CA SER A 74 7.79 11.25 5.03
C SER A 74 8.97 12.23 5.03
N ALA A 75 8.71 13.50 5.24
CA ALA A 75 9.75 14.54 5.35
C ALA A 75 10.70 14.34 6.57
N GLN A 76 10.30 13.53 7.56
CA GLN A 76 11.07 13.28 8.78
C GLN A 76 12.15 12.20 8.61
N ASP A 77 12.23 11.58 7.44
CA ASP A 77 13.17 10.50 7.13
C ASP A 77 13.80 10.68 5.75
N ASN A 78 14.72 9.78 5.39
CA ASN A 78 15.42 9.82 4.10
C ASN A 78 14.87 8.82 3.05
N GLY A 79 13.70 8.21 3.30
CA GLY A 79 13.08 7.24 2.40
C GLY A 79 13.80 5.89 2.26
N LEU A 80 14.96 5.71 2.92
CA LEU A 80 15.76 4.49 2.85
C LEU A 80 15.81 3.76 4.20
N ARG A 81 16.02 4.52 5.28
CA ARG A 81 16.09 4.00 6.65
C ARG A 81 14.81 4.43 7.36
N LEU A 82 13.77 3.63 7.18
CA LEU A 82 12.45 3.92 7.73
C LEU A 82 12.20 3.10 8.99
N GLU A 83 11.57 3.74 9.96
CA GLU A 83 11.16 3.13 11.22
C GLU A 83 9.64 3.30 11.41
N GLU A 84 9.08 2.55 12.34
CA GLU A 84 7.71 2.73 12.78
C GLU A 84 7.64 3.84 13.82
N PHE A 85 6.59 4.67 13.73
CA PHE A 85 6.33 5.71 14.72
C PHE A 85 5.40 5.19 15.82
N ASN A 86 5.48 5.78 17.02
CA ASN A 86 4.45 5.53 18.03
C ASN A 86 3.16 6.23 17.62
N ASP A 87 3.22 7.55 17.44
CA ASP A 87 2.13 8.38 16.92
C ASP A 87 2.65 9.23 15.77
N TYR A 88 1.79 9.55 14.79
CA TYR A 88 2.17 10.38 13.67
C TYR A 88 1.05 11.34 13.27
N HIS A 89 1.36 12.64 13.29
CA HIS A 89 0.46 13.70 12.86
C HIS A 89 1.02 14.32 11.59
N PHE A 90 0.40 14.02 10.45
CA PHE A 90 0.87 14.53 9.16
C PHE A 90 0.76 16.05 9.08
N THR A 91 1.80 16.67 8.55
CA THR A 91 1.76 18.02 8.00
C THR A 91 1.62 17.95 6.48
N TYR A 92 1.24 19.05 5.83
CA TYR A 92 1.20 19.10 4.36
C TYR A 92 2.58 18.86 3.72
N PRO A 93 3.71 19.39 4.25
CA PRO A 93 5.04 19.02 3.76
C PRO A 93 5.37 17.53 3.87
N ASP A 94 4.96 16.85 4.95
CA ASP A 94 5.13 15.40 5.09
C ASP A 94 4.40 14.67 3.96
N ILE A 95 3.14 15.05 3.73
CA ILE A 95 2.31 14.49 2.66
C ILE A 95 2.96 14.77 1.29
N GLY A 96 3.42 16.00 1.06
CA GLY A 96 4.12 16.37 -0.16
C GLY A 96 5.32 15.50 -0.46
N THR A 97 6.18 15.25 0.53
CA THR A 97 7.33 14.33 0.39
C THR A 97 6.89 12.90 0.09
N THR A 98 5.90 12.39 0.83
CA THR A 98 5.37 11.03 0.59
C THR A 98 4.83 10.88 -0.84
N LEU A 99 4.08 11.87 -1.33
CA LEU A 99 3.51 11.84 -2.68
C LEU A 99 4.54 12.02 -3.79
N GLN A 100 5.59 12.81 -3.57
CA GLN A 100 6.73 12.87 -4.50
C GLN A 100 7.39 11.50 -4.63
N ARG A 101 7.63 10.81 -3.51
CA ARG A 101 8.20 9.45 -3.49
C ARG A 101 7.28 8.45 -4.16
N PHE A 102 5.98 8.51 -3.87
CA PHE A 102 4.97 7.68 -4.52
C PHE A 102 5.01 7.84 -6.03
N ARG A 103 4.90 9.07 -6.52
CA ARG A 103 4.95 9.37 -7.95
C ARG A 103 6.25 8.88 -8.60
N ALA A 104 7.39 9.16 -7.98
CA ALA A 104 8.69 8.74 -8.51
C ALA A 104 8.82 7.20 -8.63
N ILE A 105 8.24 6.46 -7.69
CA ILE A 105 8.23 4.99 -7.73
C ILE A 105 7.25 4.49 -8.80
N VAL A 106 6.05 5.07 -8.88
CA VAL A 106 5.07 4.76 -9.95
C VAL A 106 5.70 4.95 -11.33
N ASP A 107 6.30 6.13 -11.57
CA ASP A 107 6.96 6.45 -12.84
C ASP A 107 8.18 5.55 -13.08
N GLY A 108 9.02 5.35 -12.07
CA GLY A 108 10.29 4.61 -12.17
C GLY A 108 10.13 3.10 -12.33
N LEU A 109 9.03 2.53 -11.87
CA LEU A 109 8.69 1.12 -12.02
C LEU A 109 7.66 0.86 -13.13
N GLY A 110 7.18 1.90 -13.79
CA GLY A 110 6.22 1.79 -14.88
C GLY A 110 4.83 1.33 -14.45
N TRP A 111 4.45 1.59 -13.19
CA TRP A 111 3.13 1.22 -12.71
C TRP A 111 2.05 2.07 -13.34
N GLN A 112 0.98 1.42 -13.78
CA GLN A 112 -0.12 2.10 -14.46
C GLN A 112 -1.38 2.05 -13.60
N CYS A 113 -1.97 3.22 -13.38
CA CYS A 113 -3.31 3.35 -12.82
C CYS A 113 -4.17 4.15 -13.80
N THR A 114 -5.43 3.75 -13.99
CA THR A 114 -6.36 4.43 -14.92
C THR A 114 -7.24 5.45 -14.22
N CYS A 115 -7.45 5.30 -12.93
CA CYS A 115 -8.25 6.22 -12.12
C CYS A 115 -7.88 6.12 -10.63
N VAL A 116 -8.32 7.11 -9.86
CA VAL A 116 -8.16 7.13 -8.39
C VAL A 116 -9.53 7.01 -7.73
N VAL A 117 -9.62 6.21 -6.67
CA VAL A 117 -10.84 5.99 -5.89
C VAL A 117 -10.58 6.26 -4.42
N ALA A 118 -11.31 7.20 -3.84
CA ALA A 118 -11.31 7.40 -2.38
C ALA A 118 -12.17 6.34 -1.71
N LEU A 119 -11.62 5.59 -0.76
CA LEU A 119 -12.35 4.53 -0.05
C LEU A 119 -13.25 5.07 1.05
N ASP A 120 -12.91 6.22 1.60
CA ASP A 120 -13.72 6.93 2.59
C ASP A 120 -13.71 8.45 2.37
N ARG A 121 -14.53 9.15 3.13
CA ARG A 121 -14.64 10.61 3.02
C ARG A 121 -13.39 11.34 3.51
N GLN A 122 -12.59 10.73 4.34
CA GLN A 122 -11.33 11.29 4.83
C GLN A 122 -10.23 11.20 3.76
N ALA A 123 -10.30 10.17 2.92
CA ALA A 123 -9.40 9.98 1.80
C ALA A 123 -9.70 10.89 0.59
N ALA A 124 -10.90 11.49 0.52
CA ALA A 124 -11.30 12.28 -0.64
C ALA A 124 -10.31 13.40 -1.03
N PRO A 125 -9.78 14.24 -0.11
CA PRO A 125 -8.78 15.24 -0.46
C PRO A 125 -7.47 14.65 -1.02
N LEU A 126 -7.05 13.52 -0.46
CA LEU A 126 -5.84 12.83 -0.90
C LEU A 126 -6.03 12.20 -2.29
N ALA A 127 -7.19 11.60 -2.53
CA ALA A 127 -7.53 11.01 -3.83
C ALA A 127 -7.64 12.06 -4.94
N ASP A 128 -8.23 13.23 -4.65
CA ASP A 128 -8.31 14.36 -5.58
C ASP A 128 -6.90 14.89 -5.91
N ALA A 129 -6.06 15.08 -4.90
CA ALA A 129 -4.68 15.49 -5.11
C ALA A 129 -3.88 14.47 -5.94
N LEU A 130 -4.03 13.15 -5.66
CA LEU A 130 -3.38 12.09 -6.44
C LEU A 130 -3.87 12.05 -7.88
N ALA A 131 -5.17 12.20 -8.12
CA ALA A 131 -5.74 12.27 -9.45
C ALA A 131 -5.11 13.42 -10.26
N HIS A 132 -4.98 14.60 -9.63
CA HIS A 132 -4.31 15.76 -10.24
C HIS A 132 -2.82 15.50 -10.52
N LEU A 133 -2.08 14.94 -9.55
CA LEU A 133 -0.64 14.70 -9.65
C LEU A 133 -0.28 13.63 -10.69
N LEU A 134 -1.12 12.60 -10.83
CA LEU A 134 -0.94 11.51 -11.79
C LEU A 134 -1.55 11.82 -13.17
N GLY A 135 -2.38 12.86 -13.28
CA GLY A 135 -3.07 13.23 -14.54
C GLY A 135 -4.14 12.22 -14.95
N ILE A 136 -4.77 11.52 -13.99
CA ILE A 136 -5.81 10.52 -14.20
C ILE A 136 -7.11 10.92 -13.48
N PRO A 137 -8.31 10.48 -13.96
CA PRO A 137 -9.56 10.87 -13.33
C PRO A 137 -9.77 10.26 -11.96
N GLN A 138 -10.44 11.01 -11.08
CA GLN A 138 -11.05 10.43 -9.89
C GLN A 138 -12.39 9.80 -10.26
N ARG A 139 -12.66 8.60 -9.77
CA ARG A 139 -13.94 7.88 -9.95
C ARG A 139 -14.50 7.41 -8.61
N ARG A 140 -15.80 7.11 -8.61
CA ARG A 140 -16.44 6.42 -7.50
C ARG A 140 -16.34 4.92 -7.72
N SER A 141 -16.38 4.13 -6.65
CA SER A 141 -16.31 2.67 -6.73
C SER A 141 -17.44 2.04 -7.54
N ASP A 142 -18.61 2.70 -7.58
CA ASP A 142 -19.78 2.26 -8.36
C ASP A 142 -19.68 2.59 -9.87
N GLN A 143 -18.64 3.31 -10.29
CA GLN A 143 -18.36 3.69 -11.68
C GLN A 143 -17.21 2.90 -12.30
N LEU A 144 -16.59 1.99 -11.55
CA LEU A 144 -15.48 1.18 -12.03
C LEU A 144 -15.95 0.13 -13.03
N GLN A 145 -15.14 -0.07 -14.05
CA GLN A 145 -15.32 -1.07 -15.10
C GLN A 145 -14.23 -2.14 -14.99
N SER A 146 -14.43 -3.27 -15.65
CA SER A 146 -13.52 -4.41 -15.56
C SER A 146 -12.12 -4.14 -16.15
N GLU A 147 -12.01 -3.19 -17.07
CA GLU A 147 -10.76 -2.73 -17.69
C GLU A 147 -10.04 -1.64 -16.90
N ASP A 148 -10.66 -1.11 -15.86
CA ASP A 148 -10.00 -0.12 -14.98
C ASP A 148 -8.93 -0.78 -14.11
N LEU A 149 -7.83 -0.07 -13.93
CA LEU A 149 -6.79 -0.35 -12.94
C LEU A 149 -6.81 0.76 -11.89
N PRO A 150 -7.74 0.72 -10.93
CA PRO A 150 -7.91 1.81 -9.98
C PRO A 150 -6.81 1.83 -8.92
N LEU A 151 -6.41 3.04 -8.53
CA LEU A 151 -5.69 3.30 -7.30
C LEU A 151 -6.70 3.55 -6.17
N LEU A 152 -6.87 2.58 -5.29
CA LEU A 152 -7.74 2.67 -4.12
C LEU A 152 -6.99 3.38 -2.98
N VAL A 153 -7.53 4.50 -2.52
CA VAL A 153 -6.84 5.41 -1.59
C VAL A 153 -7.50 5.47 -0.23
N LEU A 154 -6.69 5.30 0.81
CA LEU A 154 -7.01 5.60 2.20
C LEU A 154 -6.09 6.72 2.72
N ALA A 155 -6.65 7.67 3.48
CA ALA A 155 -5.83 8.61 4.21
C ALA A 155 -5.17 7.93 5.43
N ILE A 156 -5.97 7.31 6.27
CA ILE A 156 -5.51 6.55 7.43
C ILE A 156 -6.16 5.17 7.43
N GLY A 157 -5.34 4.13 7.37
CA GLY A 157 -5.79 2.74 7.46
C GLY A 157 -5.99 2.32 8.92
N ARG A 158 -7.20 2.54 9.44
CA ARG A 158 -7.60 2.14 10.80
C ARG A 158 -8.32 0.81 10.82
N GLU A 159 -9.02 0.48 9.75
CA GLU A 159 -9.89 -0.70 9.65
C GLU A 159 -9.49 -1.54 8.42
N ALA A 160 -9.01 -2.74 8.66
CA ALA A 160 -8.62 -3.67 7.61
C ALA A 160 -9.80 -4.12 6.74
N GLU A 161 -10.99 -4.21 7.34
CA GLU A 161 -12.22 -4.64 6.67
C GLU A 161 -12.60 -3.69 5.53
N LEU A 162 -12.38 -2.39 5.69
CA LEU A 162 -12.70 -1.41 4.65
C LEU A 162 -11.85 -1.67 3.39
N LEU A 163 -10.55 -1.88 3.56
CA LEU A 163 -9.65 -2.17 2.45
C LEU A 163 -9.99 -3.51 1.79
N LYS A 164 -10.25 -4.53 2.61
CA LYS A 164 -10.65 -5.85 2.14
C LYS A 164 -11.92 -5.79 1.29
N LEU A 165 -12.98 -5.17 1.82
CA LEU A 165 -14.24 -5.02 1.10
C LEU A 165 -14.10 -4.21 -0.19
N ALA A 166 -13.24 -3.19 -0.19
CA ALA A 166 -12.97 -2.40 -1.38
C ALA A 166 -12.32 -3.25 -2.47
N ILE A 167 -11.28 -4.02 -2.13
CA ILE A 167 -10.61 -4.94 -3.06
C ILE A 167 -11.60 -6.00 -3.59
N GLU A 168 -12.38 -6.64 -2.71
CA GLU A 168 -13.34 -7.67 -3.10
C GLU A 168 -14.47 -7.16 -4.01
N ARG A 169 -14.80 -5.87 -3.94
CA ARG A 169 -15.85 -5.23 -4.76
C ARG A 169 -15.33 -4.57 -6.03
N THR A 170 -14.02 -4.45 -6.16
CA THR A 170 -13.42 -3.88 -7.37
C THR A 170 -13.48 -4.95 -8.48
N PRO A 171 -14.04 -4.62 -9.65
CA PRO A 171 -14.07 -5.52 -10.78
C PRO A 171 -12.66 -5.58 -11.41
N GLY A 172 -11.88 -6.60 -11.08
CA GLY A 172 -10.51 -6.76 -11.60
C GLY A 172 -9.44 -6.36 -10.60
N ASP A 173 -8.24 -6.09 -11.11
CA ASP A 173 -7.07 -5.78 -10.31
C ASP A 173 -7.06 -4.32 -9.85
N ALA A 174 -6.51 -4.07 -8.69
CA ALA A 174 -6.40 -2.72 -8.11
C ALA A 174 -5.08 -2.56 -7.37
N MET A 175 -4.53 -1.35 -7.40
CA MET A 175 -3.46 -0.95 -6.50
C MET A 175 -4.06 -0.23 -5.29
N THR A 176 -3.48 -0.43 -4.12
CA THR A 176 -3.95 0.19 -2.89
C THR A 176 -2.86 1.08 -2.27
N PHE A 177 -3.23 2.30 -1.92
CA PHE A 177 -2.37 3.26 -1.26
C PHE A 177 -2.98 3.74 0.05
N CYS A 178 -2.20 3.69 1.13
CA CYS A 178 -2.57 4.25 2.42
C CYS A 178 -1.50 5.25 2.87
N LEU A 179 -1.87 6.52 3.09
CA LEU A 179 -0.93 7.54 3.50
C LEU A 179 -0.37 7.25 4.91
N GLY A 180 -1.24 6.92 5.87
CA GLY A 180 -0.87 6.53 7.22
C GLY A 180 -1.49 5.20 7.62
N LEU A 181 -0.67 4.18 7.84
CA LEU A 181 -1.12 2.89 8.33
C LEU A 181 -1.03 2.89 9.86
N ASN A 182 -2.18 2.81 10.50
CA ASN A 182 -2.24 2.56 11.93
C ASN A 182 -2.12 1.04 12.14
N TRP A 183 -0.97 0.61 12.63
CA TRP A 183 -0.67 -0.81 12.84
C TRP A 183 -1.40 -1.33 14.06
N LEU A 184 -2.66 -1.61 13.92
CA LEU A 184 -3.39 -2.41 14.90
C LEU A 184 -3.06 -3.88 14.65
N ARG A 185 -2.25 -4.40 15.50
CA ARG A 185 -1.64 -5.72 15.74
C ARG A 185 -2.11 -6.96 14.96
N HIS A 186 -3.17 -6.90 14.13
CA HIS A 186 -3.76 -8.07 13.47
C HIS A 186 -4.42 -7.79 12.11
N SER A 187 -4.09 -6.69 11.42
CA SER A 187 -4.64 -6.51 10.07
C SER A 187 -4.08 -7.57 9.13
N LYS A 188 -4.94 -8.46 8.65
CA LYS A 188 -4.60 -9.47 7.64
C LYS A 188 -4.55 -8.89 6.22
N VAL A 189 -5.05 -7.68 6.02
CA VAL A 189 -5.08 -7.00 4.74
C VAL A 189 -4.33 -5.68 4.86
N LEU A 190 -3.22 -5.58 4.14
CA LEU A 190 -2.37 -4.41 4.09
C LEU A 190 -2.49 -3.74 2.73
N PRO A 191 -2.27 -2.41 2.63
CA PRO A 191 -2.14 -1.73 1.36
C PRO A 191 -0.86 -2.20 0.63
N ASP A 192 -0.84 -2.06 -0.68
CA ASP A 192 0.36 -2.36 -1.48
C ASP A 192 1.45 -1.31 -1.26
N VAL A 193 1.03 -0.06 -1.06
CA VAL A 193 1.93 1.06 -0.77
C VAL A 193 1.46 1.82 0.47
N THR A 194 2.37 2.11 1.37
CA THR A 194 2.09 2.94 2.55
C THR A 194 3.08 4.11 2.69
N GLY A 195 2.58 5.25 3.14
CA GLY A 195 3.39 6.40 3.49
C GLY A 195 4.11 6.20 4.82
N ILE A 196 3.36 6.18 5.91
CA ILE A 196 3.87 6.02 7.28
C ILE A 196 3.19 4.85 7.97
N VAL A 197 3.94 4.19 8.85
CA VAL A 197 3.40 3.19 9.79
C VAL A 197 3.50 3.72 11.20
N ALA A 198 2.37 3.80 11.90
CA ALA A 198 2.31 4.21 13.31
C ALA A 198 1.59 3.15 14.16
N ARG A 199 2.09 2.94 15.39
CA ARG A 199 1.52 1.96 16.33
C ARG A 199 0.29 2.49 17.07
N GLY A 200 0.30 3.79 17.37
CA GLY A 200 -0.75 4.52 18.05
C GLY A 200 -1.55 5.43 17.11
N ALA A 201 -1.73 6.69 17.49
CA ALA A 201 -2.53 7.61 16.71
C ALA A 201 -1.86 8.02 15.39
N CYS A 202 -2.66 8.06 14.34
CA CYS A 202 -2.26 8.63 13.06
C CYS A 202 -3.38 9.57 12.59
N SER A 203 -3.04 10.79 12.15
CA SER A 203 -4.02 11.80 11.73
C SER A 203 -3.51 12.67 10.59
N VAL A 204 -4.44 13.20 9.80
CA VAL A 204 -4.18 14.12 8.68
C VAL A 204 -4.67 15.53 9.01
N PRO A 205 -4.09 16.59 8.40
CA PRO A 205 -4.38 17.97 8.75
C PRO A 205 -5.85 18.40 8.68
N TRP A 206 -6.59 17.85 7.72
CA TRP A 206 -8.01 18.18 7.49
C TRP A 206 -9.01 17.37 8.32
N GLU A 207 -8.55 16.37 9.07
CA GLU A 207 -9.43 15.42 9.77
C GLU A 207 -10.33 16.10 10.80
N SER A 208 -9.76 16.98 11.63
CA SER A 208 -10.49 17.65 12.72
C SER A 208 -11.58 18.60 12.17
N GLU A 209 -11.28 19.35 11.13
CA GLU A 209 -12.24 20.24 10.48
C GLU A 209 -13.38 19.47 9.82
N LEU A 210 -13.07 18.41 9.04
CA LEU A 210 -14.08 17.55 8.45
C LEU A 210 -14.97 16.87 9.51
N ARG A 211 -14.37 16.45 10.62
CA ARG A 211 -15.13 15.85 11.73
C ARG A 211 -16.07 16.86 12.34
N ARG A 212 -15.60 18.07 12.64
CA ARG A 212 -16.40 19.18 13.17
C ARG A 212 -17.57 19.52 12.24
N LEU A 213 -17.30 19.79 10.96
CA LEU A 213 -18.36 20.11 9.98
C LEU A 213 -19.46 19.04 9.92
N ARG A 214 -19.10 17.78 10.01
CA ARG A 214 -20.08 16.67 10.04
C ARG A 214 -20.89 16.65 11.34
N SER A 215 -20.22 16.84 12.49
CA SER A 215 -20.90 16.87 13.79
C SER A 215 -21.88 18.03 13.89
N ASP A 216 -21.55 19.15 13.28
CA ASP A 216 -22.37 20.38 13.26
C ASP A 216 -23.51 20.29 12.21
N GLY A 217 -23.59 19.19 11.44
CA GLY A 217 -24.59 19.04 10.37
C GLY A 217 -24.40 20.02 9.22
N ALA A 218 -23.16 20.42 8.93
CA ALA A 218 -22.87 21.39 7.88
C ALA A 218 -23.38 20.94 6.51
N PRO A 219 -23.81 21.89 5.65
CA PRO A 219 -24.24 21.59 4.30
C PRO A 219 -23.17 20.86 3.48
N PRO A 220 -23.56 19.98 2.54
CA PRO A 220 -22.62 19.23 1.69
C PRO A 220 -21.60 20.12 0.97
N GLU A 221 -22.00 21.32 0.59
CA GLU A 221 -21.15 22.30 -0.09
C GLU A 221 -19.96 22.74 0.78
N GLN A 222 -20.19 22.95 2.08
CA GLN A 222 -19.10 23.31 3.03
C GLN A 222 -18.14 22.15 3.25
N ILE A 223 -18.65 20.92 3.29
CA ILE A 223 -17.82 19.72 3.39
C ILE A 223 -16.96 19.56 2.13
N SER A 224 -17.56 19.73 0.94
CA SER A 224 -16.88 19.66 -0.34
C SER A 224 -15.82 20.76 -0.48
N GLU A 225 -16.12 21.96 -0.01
CA GLU A 225 -15.17 23.08 -0.03
C GLU A 225 -13.96 22.82 0.91
N CYS A 226 -14.19 22.25 2.08
CA CYS A 226 -13.10 21.83 2.98
C CYS A 226 -12.22 20.77 2.31
N GLN A 227 -12.83 19.79 1.65
CA GLN A 227 -12.10 18.73 0.93
C GLN A 227 -11.29 19.30 -0.24
N ARG A 228 -11.87 20.18 -1.07
CA ARG A 228 -11.19 20.83 -2.18
C ARG A 228 -9.99 21.65 -1.70
N ARG A 229 -10.17 22.48 -0.67
CA ARG A 229 -9.08 23.27 -0.09
C ARG A 229 -7.94 22.39 0.45
N ALA A 230 -8.26 21.28 1.10
CA ALA A 230 -7.25 20.33 1.56
C ALA A 230 -6.50 19.68 0.38
N ALA A 231 -7.19 19.30 -0.68
CA ALA A 231 -6.57 18.77 -1.90
C ALA A 231 -5.62 19.78 -2.54
N GLU A 232 -6.03 21.05 -2.67
CA GLU A 232 -5.19 22.13 -3.19
C GLU A 232 -3.93 22.34 -2.35
N GLN A 233 -4.05 22.28 -1.02
CA GLN A 233 -2.92 22.36 -0.11
C GLN A 233 -1.96 21.17 -0.26
N ILE A 234 -2.47 19.96 -0.48
CA ILE A 234 -1.65 18.76 -0.76
C ILE A 234 -0.88 18.95 -2.06
N VAL A 235 -1.55 19.37 -3.14
CA VAL A 235 -0.92 19.61 -4.45
C VAL A 235 0.15 20.69 -4.34
N ALA A 236 -0.15 21.81 -3.69
CA ALA A 236 0.80 22.90 -3.47
C ALA A 236 2.01 22.42 -2.66
N ALA A 237 1.79 21.73 -1.55
CA ALA A 237 2.86 21.17 -0.73
C ALA A 237 3.73 20.18 -1.50
N THR A 238 3.12 19.32 -2.34
CA THR A 238 3.88 18.36 -3.17
C THR A 238 4.77 19.08 -4.18
N ARG A 239 4.28 20.15 -4.79
CA ARG A 239 5.06 20.98 -5.74
C ARG A 239 6.18 21.75 -5.04
N ASP A 240 5.89 22.32 -3.88
CA ASP A 240 6.79 23.20 -3.15
C ASP A 240 7.83 22.43 -2.29
N THR A 241 7.61 21.13 -2.10
CA THR A 241 8.57 20.25 -1.41
C THR A 241 9.86 20.12 -2.24
N PRO A 242 11.04 20.36 -1.65
CA PRO A 242 12.31 20.14 -2.35
C PRO A 242 12.45 18.70 -2.85
N PRO A 243 13.06 18.47 -4.03
CA PRO A 243 13.30 17.12 -4.52
C PRO A 243 14.08 16.28 -3.51
N ASP A 244 13.57 15.09 -3.18
CA ASP A 244 14.29 14.16 -2.30
C ASP A 244 15.55 13.62 -3.03
N THR A 245 16.70 13.90 -2.47
CA THR A 245 18.01 13.48 -3.03
C THR A 245 18.18 11.96 -3.09
N ASN A 246 17.33 11.20 -2.40
CA ASN A 246 17.39 9.75 -2.36
C ASN A 246 16.36 9.06 -3.29
N LEU A 247 15.60 9.80 -4.09
CA LEU A 247 14.57 9.21 -4.97
C LEU A 247 15.14 8.10 -5.87
N ALA A 248 16.26 8.35 -6.56
CA ALA A 248 16.89 7.35 -7.41
C ALA A 248 17.27 6.07 -6.64
N ARG A 249 17.71 6.20 -5.39
CA ARG A 249 18.07 5.06 -4.54
C ARG A 249 16.82 4.31 -4.04
N GLN A 250 15.71 5.01 -3.82
CA GLN A 250 14.43 4.39 -3.45
C GLN A 250 13.84 3.62 -4.63
N ILE A 251 13.83 4.20 -5.83
CA ILE A 251 13.43 3.51 -7.06
C ILE A 251 14.29 2.27 -7.27
N PHE A 252 15.61 2.41 -7.17
CA PHE A 252 16.54 1.28 -7.30
C PHE A 252 16.28 0.20 -6.24
N TYR A 253 15.96 0.58 -5.00
CA TYR A 253 15.60 -0.39 -3.96
C TYR A 253 14.40 -1.23 -4.41
N TYR A 254 13.29 -0.61 -4.85
CA TYR A 254 12.10 -1.35 -5.24
C TYR A 254 12.22 -2.04 -6.60
N SER A 255 13.01 -1.53 -7.54
CA SER A 255 13.25 -2.19 -8.83
C SER A 255 14.02 -3.50 -8.71
N ARG A 256 14.79 -3.68 -7.62
CA ARG A 256 15.50 -4.93 -7.34
C ARG A 256 14.66 -5.98 -6.63
N HIS A 257 13.50 -5.59 -6.11
CA HIS A 257 12.62 -6.44 -5.35
C HIS A 257 11.41 -6.80 -6.22
N SER A 258 11.51 -7.96 -6.91
CA SER A 258 10.55 -8.42 -7.90
C SER A 258 9.23 -8.92 -7.31
N ASN A 259 9.19 -9.14 -5.99
CA ASN A 259 8.04 -9.74 -5.29
C ASN A 259 7.23 -8.70 -4.48
N LEU A 260 7.15 -7.45 -4.96
CA LEU A 260 6.14 -6.50 -4.49
C LEU A 260 4.75 -7.07 -4.76
N ARG A 261 3.84 -6.88 -3.81
CA ARG A 261 2.53 -7.53 -3.81
C ARG A 261 1.72 -7.24 -5.07
N PHE A 262 1.77 -6.02 -5.59
CA PHE A 262 1.04 -5.60 -6.79
C PHE A 262 1.86 -5.73 -8.09
N ALA A 263 3.17 -5.93 -8.03
CA ALA A 263 3.98 -6.15 -9.23
C ALA A 263 3.52 -7.39 -10.02
N ASN A 264 2.99 -8.39 -9.33
CA ASN A 264 2.43 -9.59 -9.96
C ASN A 264 1.13 -9.33 -10.75
N VAL A 265 0.47 -8.20 -10.54
CA VAL A 265 -0.74 -7.79 -11.27
C VAL A 265 -0.39 -7.30 -12.67
N PHE A 266 0.77 -6.66 -12.84
CA PHE A 266 1.20 -6.10 -14.12
C PHE A 266 2.05 -7.05 -14.96
N ASP A 267 2.64 -8.08 -14.36
CA ASP A 267 3.47 -9.12 -15.01
C ASP A 267 2.67 -10.38 -15.39
N ALA A 268 1.38 -10.29 -15.61
CA ALA A 268 0.57 -11.38 -16.14
C ALA A 268 0.85 -11.67 -17.65
N GLY A 269 2.11 -11.61 -18.04
CA GLY A 269 2.65 -12.41 -19.13
C GLY A 269 2.68 -13.87 -18.65
N PRO A 270 2.61 -14.88 -19.56
CA PRO A 270 2.32 -16.27 -19.24
C PRO A 270 3.33 -16.80 -18.21
N ALA A 271 2.93 -16.81 -16.95
CA ALA A 271 3.73 -17.32 -15.87
C ALA A 271 3.87 -18.82 -16.04
N ILE A 272 5.09 -19.20 -16.18
CA ILE A 272 5.72 -20.38 -15.58
C ILE A 272 4.75 -21.54 -15.29
N VAL A 273 4.33 -22.22 -16.35
CA VAL A 273 4.07 -23.64 -16.34
C VAL A 273 5.14 -24.26 -17.23
N SER A 274 6.28 -24.56 -16.67
CA SER A 274 7.18 -25.54 -17.27
C SER A 274 8.13 -26.11 -16.22
N ALA A 275 7.95 -27.42 -16.09
CA ALA A 275 8.71 -28.50 -15.53
C ALA A 275 8.56 -28.79 -14.06
#